data_fbd4bc635f0f0d36b3d19475b18eb777
#
_entry.id   fbd4bc635f0f0d36b3d19475b18eb777
#
_cell.length_a   1.000
_cell.length_b   1.000
_cell.length_c   1.000
_cell.angle_alpha   90.00
_cell.angle_beta   90.00
_cell.angle_gamma   90.00
#
_symmetry.space_group_name_H-M   'P 1'
#
loop_
_entity.id
_entity.type
_entity.pdbx_description
1 polymer ?
#
loop_
_entity_poly.entity_id
_entity_poly.type
_entity_poly.pdbx_seq_one_letter_code
_entity_poly.pdbx_strand_id
1 'polypeptide(L)'
;MLTIKQLTVKNFMSVGNQAQAIDFSNKSLVLVIGENMDLGGDDAGARNGTGKTTIINALSYVFFGEALTNIRRDNLVNKTNEKGMLVSAKFIKNGVTYTIERGRKPQIFRFYANDIEQNLESNEAQGENKETQLEINRLMGMTHAMFKNIIALNTYTQPFLSTKQAEQREIIEQLLGITLLSQKADLLKDKMKATKTELLEEKIMIDTKVASNEKIQETIESLKIRSSAWQTQKNDDAKSFAEAIEELDKVDIVKELDAHKRLSKHNEMQTALRSLEKEKAYHEDSFTKAEGTVVKTEKDLEFAEAAKCPTCEQELHDDKHEHLVGKLKTTLTESIEYASKLKDDLTKIQQDVDAIGDLGSIPDTYYDTMDEAYNHKSSLQDLKRQLDQNEAKEDPYAEQVDEMKKSAIQKIDYVKANDLEDLYRHQEFLYKLLTAKDSFIRTRIIEQNLTYLNQRLAYFLGKVKLPHTVTFQSDLSVTIEELGRELDFDNLSRGERNRLILSLSWAFRDVWESLYQQINLLFIDELIDAGMDISGVESSMAVLKDMSRTQQKNIFLISHKDELVSRVNSVLK
;
A
#
# COMPACT_ATOMS: atom_id res chain seq x y z
N MET A 1 14.40 8.89 1.83
CA MET A 1 13.99 10.27 2.16
C MET A 1 13.81 11.05 0.85
N LEU A 2 12.70 11.77 0.71
CA LEU A 2 12.47 12.73 -0.37
C LEU A 2 12.84 14.12 0.14
N THR A 3 13.84 14.74 -0.47
CA THR A 3 14.34 16.05 -0.04
C THR A 3 14.11 17.08 -1.14
N ILE A 4 13.10 17.93 -0.98
CA ILE A 4 12.82 19.04 -1.87
C ILE A 4 13.84 20.14 -1.55
N LYS A 5 14.59 20.58 -2.55
CA LYS A 5 15.72 21.52 -2.39
C LYS A 5 15.36 22.93 -2.79
N GLN A 6 14.78 23.10 -3.96
CA GLN A 6 14.58 24.41 -4.56
C GLN A 6 13.30 24.46 -5.39
N LEU A 7 12.64 25.59 -5.39
CA LEU A 7 11.55 25.95 -6.28
C LEU A 7 11.91 27.24 -7.01
N THR A 8 11.77 27.27 -8.32
CA THR A 8 11.92 28.49 -9.13
C THR A 8 10.60 28.77 -9.83
N VAL A 9 10.15 30.00 -9.76
CA VAL A 9 8.85 30.44 -10.28
C VAL A 9 9.01 31.68 -11.15
N LYS A 10 8.41 31.66 -12.34
CA LYS A 10 8.37 32.80 -13.28
C LYS A 10 7.01 32.87 -13.95
N ASN A 11 6.44 34.06 -14.03
CA ASN A 11 5.14 34.34 -14.68
C ASN A 11 3.99 33.42 -14.21
N PHE A 12 3.97 33.09 -12.94
CA PHE A 12 3.00 32.20 -12.33
C PHE A 12 2.18 32.97 -11.27
N MET A 13 0.88 33.04 -11.44
CA MET A 13 -0.05 33.78 -10.57
C MET A 13 0.43 35.23 -10.33
N SER A 14 0.80 35.58 -9.10
CA SER A 14 1.28 36.91 -8.71
C SER A 14 2.76 37.14 -9.04
N VAL A 15 3.55 36.08 -9.28
CA VAL A 15 4.97 36.22 -9.66
C VAL A 15 5.07 36.68 -11.10
N GLY A 16 5.80 37.78 -11.33
CA GLY A 16 6.02 38.37 -12.65
C GLY A 16 7.13 37.73 -13.45
N ASN A 17 7.68 38.51 -14.43
CA ASN A 17 8.68 38.03 -15.38
C ASN A 17 10.06 37.78 -14.78
N GLN A 18 10.38 38.39 -13.63
CA GLN A 18 11.61 38.09 -12.92
C GLN A 18 11.45 36.74 -12.18
N ALA A 19 12.32 35.77 -12.46
CA ALA A 19 12.29 34.49 -11.80
C ALA A 19 12.62 34.65 -10.31
N GLN A 20 11.79 34.07 -9.47
CA GLN A 20 11.99 33.98 -8.03
C GLN A 20 12.39 32.56 -7.66
N ALA A 21 13.46 32.42 -6.87
CA ALA A 21 13.93 31.12 -6.41
C ALA A 21 13.85 31.03 -4.89
N ILE A 22 13.33 29.92 -4.41
CA ILE A 22 13.22 29.62 -2.98
C ILE A 22 14.04 28.37 -2.70
N ASP A 23 15.02 28.49 -1.82
CA ASP A 23 15.80 27.36 -1.31
C ASP A 23 15.14 26.83 -0.03
N PHE A 24 14.79 25.54 -0.04
CA PHE A 24 14.21 24.84 1.09
C PHE A 24 15.24 24.11 1.96
N SER A 25 16.52 24.23 1.65
CA SER A 25 17.58 23.53 2.38
C SER A 25 17.82 24.20 3.75
N ASN A 26 17.91 23.38 4.81
CA ASN A 26 18.34 23.80 6.15
C ASN A 26 17.59 24.99 6.77
N LYS A 27 16.29 25.09 6.53
CA LYS A 27 15.50 26.27 6.95
C LYS A 27 14.87 26.15 8.33
N SER A 28 14.69 24.96 8.89
CA SER A 28 13.97 24.75 10.17
C SER A 28 12.54 25.30 10.11
N LEU A 29 12.13 26.11 11.08
CA LEU A 29 10.84 26.78 11.15
C LEU A 29 10.96 28.21 10.64
N VAL A 30 10.33 28.48 9.50
CA VAL A 30 10.38 29.75 8.76
C VAL A 30 9.00 30.40 8.76
N LEU A 31 8.95 31.67 9.08
CA LEU A 31 7.74 32.49 8.88
C LEU A 31 7.84 33.17 7.51
N VAL A 32 6.83 33.01 6.67
CA VAL A 32 6.69 33.68 5.38
C VAL A 32 5.76 34.87 5.55
N ILE A 33 6.30 36.07 5.42
CA ILE A 33 5.55 37.34 5.52
C ILE A 33 5.57 38.01 4.15
N GLY A 34 4.44 38.52 3.73
CA GLY A 34 4.37 39.35 2.54
C GLY A 34 4.55 40.81 2.88
N GLU A 35 5.29 41.51 2.09
CA GLU A 35 5.43 42.98 2.13
C GLU A 35 4.93 43.56 0.81
N ASN A 36 3.93 44.43 0.84
CA ASN A 36 3.40 45.07 -0.35
C ASN A 36 4.12 46.39 -0.59
N MET A 37 5.06 46.36 -1.52
CA MET A 37 5.89 47.52 -1.88
C MET A 37 5.09 48.62 -2.61
N ASP A 38 3.93 48.28 -3.19
CA ASP A 38 3.09 49.23 -3.95
C ASP A 38 2.20 50.07 -3.06
N LEU A 39 1.80 49.56 -1.89
CA LEU A 39 0.89 50.22 -0.97
C LEU A 39 1.59 50.96 0.19
N GLY A 40 2.90 50.84 0.29
CA GLY A 40 3.76 51.66 1.17
C GLY A 40 3.45 51.59 2.66
N GLY A 41 2.97 50.46 3.19
CA GLY A 41 2.58 50.37 4.57
C GLY A 41 2.85 49.04 5.27
N ASP A 42 3.17 49.14 6.57
CA ASP A 42 3.37 48.01 7.49
C ASP A 42 2.03 47.43 8.03
N ASP A 43 0.89 47.97 7.62
CA ASP A 43 -0.43 47.57 8.09
C ASP A 43 -0.77 46.13 7.66
N ALA A 44 -1.42 45.38 8.55
CA ALA A 44 -1.82 44.00 8.29
C ALA A 44 -2.68 43.82 7.02
N GLY A 45 -3.43 44.87 6.59
CA GLY A 45 -4.18 44.90 5.35
C GLY A 45 -3.32 44.98 4.09
N ALA A 46 -2.14 45.58 4.17
CA ALA A 46 -1.22 45.72 3.06
C ALA A 46 -0.46 44.40 2.71
N ARG A 47 -0.58 43.37 3.53
CA ARG A 47 0.10 42.07 3.36
C ARG A 47 -0.67 41.06 2.53
N ASN A 48 -1.90 41.36 2.17
CA ASN A 48 -2.73 40.50 1.33
C ASN A 48 -2.33 40.64 -0.15
N GLY A 49 -2.42 39.57 -0.92
CA GLY A 49 -2.11 39.57 -2.34
C GLY A 49 -0.62 39.58 -2.72
N THR A 50 0.30 39.53 -1.75
CA THR A 50 1.75 39.56 -1.96
C THR A 50 2.36 38.26 -2.50
N GLY A 51 1.56 37.26 -2.80
CA GLY A 51 2.03 36.04 -3.46
C GLY A 51 2.51 34.92 -2.54
N LYS A 52 2.31 35.02 -1.23
CA LYS A 52 2.73 33.97 -0.25
C LYS A 52 2.17 32.59 -0.61
N THR A 53 0.88 32.50 -0.87
CA THR A 53 0.18 31.27 -1.28
C THR A 53 0.60 30.79 -2.68
N THR A 54 1.18 31.66 -3.51
CA THR A 54 1.68 31.31 -4.84
C THR A 54 2.80 30.28 -4.76
N ILE A 55 3.61 30.31 -3.70
CA ILE A 55 4.71 29.35 -3.47
C ILE A 55 4.16 27.91 -3.41
N ILE A 56 3.12 27.70 -2.63
CA ILE A 56 2.51 26.37 -2.42
C ILE A 56 1.80 25.90 -3.69
N ASN A 57 1.11 26.81 -4.37
CA ASN A 57 0.44 26.52 -5.64
C ASN A 57 1.45 26.18 -6.75
N ALA A 58 2.61 26.85 -6.78
CA ALA A 58 3.67 26.55 -7.72
C ALA A 58 4.27 25.17 -7.45
N LEU A 59 4.46 24.81 -6.17
CA LEU A 59 4.93 23.48 -5.77
C LEU A 59 3.93 22.37 -6.18
N SER A 60 2.65 22.60 -5.93
CA SER A 60 1.58 21.71 -6.37
C SER A 60 1.56 21.56 -7.89
N TYR A 61 1.63 22.67 -8.61
CA TYR A 61 1.61 22.67 -10.07
C TYR A 61 2.80 21.93 -10.67
N VAL A 62 4.01 22.15 -10.18
CA VAL A 62 5.20 21.51 -10.76
C VAL A 62 5.17 20.00 -10.58
N PHE A 63 4.70 19.48 -9.45
CA PHE A 63 4.62 18.04 -9.19
C PHE A 63 3.40 17.37 -9.84
N PHE A 64 2.22 17.98 -9.75
CA PHE A 64 0.97 17.32 -10.15
C PHE A 64 0.29 17.94 -11.38
N GLY A 65 0.77 19.09 -11.87
CA GLY A 65 0.17 19.81 -13.00
C GLY A 65 -1.11 20.57 -12.64
N GLU A 66 -1.41 20.70 -11.34
CA GLU A 66 -2.62 21.33 -10.80
C GLU A 66 -2.27 22.23 -9.62
N ALA A 67 -2.99 23.35 -9.48
CA ALA A 67 -2.92 24.17 -8.28
C ALA A 67 -3.68 23.49 -7.13
N LEU A 68 -3.51 23.98 -5.90
CA LEU A 68 -4.23 23.47 -4.73
C LEU A 68 -5.73 23.72 -4.82
N THR A 69 -6.12 24.82 -5.45
CA THR A 69 -7.51 25.21 -5.69
C THR A 69 -7.92 24.93 -7.15
N ASN A 70 -9.23 24.89 -7.42
CA ASN A 70 -9.77 24.61 -8.74
C ASN A 70 -9.58 25.78 -9.74
N ILE A 71 -8.33 26.27 -9.86
CA ILE A 71 -7.95 27.30 -10.83
C ILE A 71 -7.65 26.60 -12.15
N ARG A 72 -8.31 27.07 -13.23
CA ARG A 72 -8.00 26.58 -14.58
C ARG A 72 -6.52 26.85 -14.90
N ARG A 73 -5.83 25.89 -15.52
CA ARG A 73 -4.40 25.95 -15.81
C ARG A 73 -3.98 27.22 -16.56
N ASP A 74 -4.83 27.73 -17.46
CA ASP A 74 -4.59 28.97 -18.18
C ASP A 74 -4.57 30.22 -17.30
N ASN A 75 -5.34 30.18 -16.21
CA ASN A 75 -5.43 31.27 -15.24
C ASN A 75 -4.25 31.26 -14.23
N LEU A 76 -3.38 30.24 -14.29
CA LEU A 76 -2.14 30.21 -13.51
C LEU A 76 -1.05 31.09 -14.14
N VAL A 77 -1.17 31.39 -15.42
CA VAL A 77 -0.24 32.32 -16.10
C VAL A 77 -0.45 33.73 -15.53
N ASN A 78 0.65 34.41 -15.21
CA ASN A 78 0.59 35.79 -14.72
C ASN A 78 -0.21 36.67 -15.68
N LYS A 79 -1.22 37.39 -15.16
CA LYS A 79 -2.17 38.16 -15.97
C LYS A 79 -1.56 39.38 -16.65
N THR A 80 -0.47 39.91 -16.10
CA THR A 80 0.21 41.08 -16.68
C THR A 80 1.07 40.68 -17.87
N ASN A 81 1.76 39.54 -17.78
CA ASN A 81 2.70 39.08 -18.81
C ASN A 81 2.09 38.12 -19.83
N GLU A 82 1.00 37.42 -19.45
CA GLU A 82 0.19 36.50 -20.26
C GLU A 82 0.92 35.35 -20.98
N LYS A 83 2.24 35.24 -20.81
CA LYS A 83 3.13 34.26 -21.49
C LYS A 83 4.34 33.91 -20.64
N GLY A 84 5.07 32.89 -21.10
CA GLY A 84 6.38 32.52 -20.54
C GLY A 84 6.28 32.02 -19.08
N MET A 85 5.17 31.41 -18.69
CA MET A 85 5.05 30.78 -17.37
C MET A 85 5.99 29.58 -17.28
N LEU A 86 6.81 29.56 -16.24
CA LEU A 86 7.71 28.44 -15.95
C LEU A 86 7.83 28.25 -14.45
N VAL A 87 7.62 27.01 -14.01
CA VAL A 87 7.86 26.56 -12.64
C VAL A 87 8.83 25.40 -12.69
N SER A 88 9.88 25.45 -11.89
CA SER A 88 10.88 24.38 -11.78
C SER A 88 11.06 23.98 -10.32
N ALA A 89 11.16 22.67 -10.06
CA ALA A 89 11.48 22.16 -8.73
C ALA A 89 12.64 21.18 -8.80
N LYS A 90 13.59 21.34 -7.86
CA LYS A 90 14.75 20.44 -7.69
C LYS A 90 14.59 19.64 -6.39
N PHE A 91 14.72 18.32 -6.45
CA PHE A 91 14.61 17.44 -5.30
C PHE A 91 15.57 16.26 -5.38
N ILE A 92 15.86 15.65 -4.25
CA ILE A 92 16.74 14.47 -4.15
C ILE A 92 15.93 13.29 -3.60
N LYS A 93 16.08 12.15 -4.25
CA LYS A 93 15.56 10.86 -3.80
C LYS A 93 16.58 9.77 -4.04
N ASN A 94 16.89 8.98 -3.00
CA ASN A 94 17.85 7.86 -3.07
C ASN A 94 19.22 8.27 -3.67
N GLY A 95 19.70 9.45 -3.35
CA GLY A 95 20.98 9.97 -3.84
C GLY A 95 20.94 10.56 -5.26
N VAL A 96 19.84 10.42 -5.99
CA VAL A 96 19.67 11.00 -7.32
C VAL A 96 19.00 12.35 -7.22
N THR A 97 19.53 13.33 -7.95
CA THR A 97 18.95 14.67 -8.06
C THR A 97 18.00 14.72 -9.25
N TYR A 98 16.77 15.12 -9.01
CA TYR A 98 15.74 15.27 -10.03
C TYR A 98 15.37 16.73 -10.18
N THR A 99 15.09 17.15 -11.41
CA THR A 99 14.56 18.48 -11.73
C THR A 99 13.33 18.31 -12.62
N ILE A 100 12.25 18.97 -12.26
CA ILE A 100 11.02 19.03 -13.05
C ILE A 100 10.86 20.47 -13.51
N GLU A 101 10.58 20.67 -14.80
CA GLU A 101 10.21 21.95 -15.38
C GLU A 101 8.82 21.86 -16.00
N ARG A 102 7.93 22.74 -15.57
CA ARG A 102 6.58 22.78 -16.08
C ARG A 102 6.20 24.22 -16.44
N GLY A 103 5.85 24.43 -17.69
CA GLY A 103 5.53 25.74 -18.22
C GLY A 103 4.24 25.77 -19.03
N ARG A 104 3.76 27.01 -19.29
CA ARG A 104 2.60 27.26 -20.12
C ARG A 104 2.79 28.54 -20.92
N LYS A 105 2.32 28.52 -22.18
CA LYS A 105 2.51 29.62 -23.14
C LYS A 105 3.97 30.04 -23.33
N PRO A 106 4.84 29.10 -23.80
CA PRO A 106 4.56 27.81 -24.42
C PRO A 106 4.35 26.66 -23.40
N GLN A 107 3.78 25.56 -23.88
CA GLN A 107 3.68 24.31 -23.11
C GLN A 107 5.09 23.71 -22.95
N ILE A 108 5.51 23.54 -21.69
CA ILE A 108 6.80 22.92 -21.35
C ILE A 108 6.51 21.85 -20.29
N PHE A 109 7.05 20.67 -20.48
CA PHE A 109 7.09 19.63 -19.46
C PHE A 109 8.35 18.81 -19.66
N ARG A 110 9.34 19.00 -18.79
CA ARG A 110 10.64 18.34 -18.84
C ARG A 110 10.97 17.73 -17.50
N PHE A 111 11.64 16.61 -17.54
CA PHE A 111 12.05 15.87 -16.37
C PHE A 111 13.52 15.45 -16.52
N TYR A 112 14.34 15.76 -15.52
CA TYR A 112 15.77 15.50 -15.51
C TYR A 112 16.13 14.61 -14.32
N ALA A 113 17.06 13.68 -14.51
CA ALA A 113 17.75 12.93 -13.47
C ALA A 113 19.25 13.17 -13.58
N ASN A 114 19.87 13.71 -12.52
CA ASN A 114 21.28 14.15 -12.50
C ASN A 114 21.63 15.05 -13.68
N ASP A 115 20.77 16.03 -13.95
CA ASP A 115 20.86 17.03 -15.03
C ASP A 115 20.79 16.44 -16.47
N ILE A 116 20.46 15.15 -16.62
CA ILE A 116 20.21 14.51 -17.91
C ILE A 116 18.69 14.44 -18.12
N GLU A 117 18.22 14.99 -19.23
CA GLU A 117 16.79 14.95 -19.59
C GLU A 117 16.35 13.50 -19.85
N GLN A 118 15.27 13.10 -19.19
CA GLN A 118 14.69 11.77 -19.30
C GLN A 118 13.59 11.79 -20.35
N ASN A 119 13.91 11.35 -21.56
CA ASN A 119 12.91 11.10 -22.59
C ASN A 119 12.32 9.71 -22.35
N LEU A 120 11.18 9.65 -21.68
CA LEU A 120 10.42 8.41 -21.51
C LEU A 120 9.66 8.17 -22.82
N GLU A 121 10.30 7.42 -23.72
CA GLU A 121 9.82 7.20 -25.08
C GLU A 121 8.46 6.50 -25.11
N SER A 122 7.44 7.20 -25.61
CA SER A 122 6.31 6.60 -26.29
C SER A 122 6.14 7.28 -27.64
N ASN A 123 5.84 6.51 -28.68
CA ASN A 123 5.78 6.94 -30.07
C ASN A 123 4.70 7.99 -30.42
N GLU A 124 4.07 8.63 -29.44
CA GLU A 124 3.07 9.68 -29.63
C GLU A 124 3.27 10.82 -28.62
N ALA A 125 3.30 12.06 -29.07
CA ALA A 125 3.55 13.26 -28.25
C ALA A 125 2.59 13.45 -27.05
N GLN A 126 1.42 12.84 -27.02
CA GLN A 126 0.52 12.80 -25.89
C GLN A 126 0.86 11.73 -24.85
N GLY A 127 1.55 10.65 -25.25
CA GLY A 127 1.99 9.57 -24.39
C GLY A 127 3.14 9.98 -23.47
N GLU A 128 4.11 10.73 -23.96
CA GLU A 128 5.29 11.19 -23.21
C GLU A 128 4.90 11.96 -21.93
N ASN A 129 3.94 12.88 -22.04
CA ASN A 129 3.47 13.66 -20.89
C ASN A 129 2.81 12.81 -19.82
N LYS A 130 2.13 11.72 -20.21
CA LYS A 130 1.45 10.80 -19.28
C LYS A 130 2.45 9.91 -18.55
N GLU A 131 3.41 9.35 -19.26
CA GLU A 131 4.44 8.49 -18.67
C GLU A 131 5.38 9.28 -17.75
N THR A 132 5.81 10.46 -18.16
CA THR A 132 6.58 11.38 -17.30
C THR A 132 5.81 11.73 -16.02
N GLN A 133 4.49 11.97 -16.09
CA GLN A 133 3.69 12.24 -14.91
C GLN A 133 3.55 11.01 -14.02
N LEU A 134 3.41 9.81 -14.58
CA LEU A 134 3.38 8.57 -13.81
C LEU A 134 4.70 8.35 -13.08
N GLU A 135 5.84 8.59 -13.72
CA GLU A 135 7.15 8.47 -13.07
C GLU A 135 7.32 9.50 -11.94
N ILE A 136 6.90 10.74 -12.14
CA ILE A 136 6.90 11.76 -11.08
C ILE A 136 6.02 11.33 -9.91
N ASN A 137 4.80 10.82 -10.18
CA ASN A 137 3.91 10.31 -9.14
C ASN A 137 4.55 9.14 -8.38
N ARG A 138 5.24 8.24 -9.07
CA ARG A 138 5.98 7.12 -8.47
C ARG A 138 7.13 7.62 -7.58
N LEU A 139 7.86 8.63 -8.03
CA LEU A 139 8.94 9.24 -7.25
C LEU A 139 8.40 9.99 -6.04
N MET A 140 7.34 10.75 -6.18
CA MET A 140 6.69 11.44 -5.06
C MET A 140 6.07 10.45 -4.08
N GLY A 141 5.57 9.31 -4.56
CA GLY A 141 4.92 8.26 -3.78
C GLY A 141 3.55 8.66 -3.24
N MET A 142 3.02 9.83 -3.63
CA MET A 142 1.74 10.35 -3.15
C MET A 142 0.92 10.98 -4.27
N THR A 143 -0.40 11.01 -4.08
CA THR A 143 -1.32 11.74 -4.95
C THR A 143 -1.38 13.23 -4.60
N HIS A 144 -1.97 14.03 -5.48
CA HIS A 144 -2.25 15.44 -5.21
C HIS A 144 -3.16 15.64 -3.98
N ALA A 145 -4.13 14.74 -3.77
CA ALA A 145 -4.98 14.76 -2.58
C ALA A 145 -4.17 14.56 -1.30
N MET A 146 -3.25 13.60 -1.29
CA MET A 146 -2.35 13.40 -0.15
C MET A 146 -1.43 14.59 0.09
N PHE A 147 -0.86 15.18 -0.97
CA PHE A 147 -0.02 16.37 -0.87
C PHE A 147 -0.73 17.53 -0.16
N LYS A 148 -2.02 17.76 -0.48
CA LYS A 148 -2.86 18.78 0.18
C LYS A 148 -3.05 18.53 1.67
N ASN A 149 -3.13 17.27 2.07
CA ASN A 149 -3.44 16.90 3.45
C ASN A 149 -2.22 16.72 4.35
N ILE A 150 -1.01 16.52 3.80
CA ILE A 150 0.19 16.23 4.60
C ILE A 150 1.35 17.22 4.40
N ILE A 151 1.36 17.99 3.31
CA ILE A 151 2.45 18.93 3.00
C ILE A 151 1.97 20.35 2.84
N ALA A 152 0.83 20.59 2.18
CA ALA A 152 0.35 21.91 1.81
C ALA A 152 -0.93 22.27 2.55
N LEU A 153 -0.82 22.44 3.87
CA LEU A 153 -1.96 22.71 4.74
C LEU A 153 -2.39 24.17 4.62
N ASN A 154 -3.69 24.41 4.42
CA ASN A 154 -4.20 25.77 4.18
C ASN A 154 -5.67 25.88 4.57
N THR A 155 -6.19 27.12 4.57
CA THR A 155 -7.58 27.45 4.95
C THR A 155 -8.56 27.51 3.78
N TYR A 156 -8.08 27.50 2.53
CA TYR A 156 -8.89 27.71 1.33
C TYR A 156 -9.15 26.44 0.51
N THR A 157 -8.48 25.34 0.79
CA THR A 157 -8.89 24.04 0.27
C THR A 157 -9.92 23.39 1.19
N GLN A 158 -10.77 22.56 0.62
CA GLN A 158 -11.76 21.84 1.43
C GLN A 158 -11.03 20.90 2.39
N PRO A 159 -11.28 21.01 3.71
CA PRO A 159 -10.69 20.14 4.71
C PRO A 159 -11.09 18.68 4.47
N PHE A 160 -10.22 17.74 4.83
CA PHE A 160 -10.46 16.30 4.71
C PHE A 160 -11.86 15.88 5.24
N LEU A 161 -12.22 16.31 6.44
CA LEU A 161 -13.49 15.93 7.08
C LEU A 161 -14.73 16.55 6.42
N SER A 162 -14.56 17.57 5.57
CA SER A 162 -15.66 18.17 4.80
C SER A 162 -15.76 17.61 3.38
N THR A 163 -14.82 16.78 2.94
CA THR A 163 -14.88 16.15 1.62
C THR A 163 -15.90 15.00 1.61
N LYS A 164 -16.31 14.57 0.42
CA LYS A 164 -17.23 13.44 0.27
C LYS A 164 -16.61 12.16 0.83
N GLN A 165 -17.42 11.31 1.42
CA GLN A 165 -16.99 10.05 2.03
C GLN A 165 -16.14 9.16 1.09
N ALA A 166 -16.46 9.17 -0.21
CA ALA A 166 -15.68 8.43 -1.20
C ALA A 166 -14.25 8.98 -1.34
N GLU A 167 -14.08 10.30 -1.32
CA GLU A 167 -12.76 10.95 -1.38
C GLU A 167 -11.98 10.74 -0.07
N GLN A 168 -12.65 10.83 1.07
CA GLN A 168 -12.05 10.51 2.38
C GLN A 168 -11.50 9.08 2.39
N ARG A 169 -12.33 8.14 1.91
CA ARG A 169 -11.95 6.72 1.83
C ARG A 169 -10.73 6.51 0.95
N GLU A 170 -10.68 7.13 -0.22
CA GLU A 170 -9.52 7.03 -1.14
C GLU A 170 -8.23 7.53 -0.48
N ILE A 171 -8.30 8.69 0.19
CA ILE A 171 -7.16 9.27 0.92
C ILE A 171 -6.70 8.33 2.03
N ILE A 172 -7.63 7.78 2.82
CA ILE A 172 -7.29 6.86 3.91
C ILE A 172 -6.75 5.53 3.39
N GLU A 173 -7.33 4.97 2.32
CA GLU A 173 -6.82 3.74 1.71
C GLU A 173 -5.38 3.93 1.21
N GLN A 174 -5.06 5.08 0.63
CA GLN A 174 -3.70 5.42 0.24
C GLN A 174 -2.81 5.59 1.48
N LEU A 175 -3.27 6.34 2.48
CA LEU A 175 -2.55 6.59 3.72
C LEU A 175 -2.17 5.30 4.45
N LEU A 176 -3.10 4.34 4.53
CA LEU A 176 -2.90 3.06 5.20
C LEU A 176 -2.07 2.06 4.38
N GLY A 177 -1.64 2.42 3.18
CA GLY A 177 -0.81 1.56 2.33
C GLY A 177 -1.60 0.51 1.55
N ILE A 178 -2.92 0.61 1.46
CA ILE A 178 -3.76 -0.33 0.72
C ILE A 178 -3.45 -0.27 -0.78
N THR A 179 -3.11 0.90 -1.30
CA THR A 179 -2.68 1.09 -2.69
C THR A 179 -1.40 0.31 -3.01
N LEU A 180 -0.53 0.05 -2.01
CA LEU A 180 0.64 -0.82 -2.18
C LEU A 180 0.24 -2.27 -2.45
N LEU A 181 -0.88 -2.74 -1.86
CA LEU A 181 -1.42 -4.07 -2.15
C LEU A 181 -1.84 -4.18 -3.62
N SER A 182 -2.51 -3.15 -4.14
CA SER A 182 -2.89 -3.08 -5.55
C SER A 182 -1.67 -3.10 -6.48
N GLN A 183 -0.65 -2.32 -6.18
CA GLN A 183 0.62 -2.34 -6.93
C GLN A 183 1.31 -3.72 -6.89
N LYS A 184 1.31 -4.37 -5.72
CA LYS A 184 1.85 -5.73 -5.58
C LYS A 184 0.98 -6.76 -6.31
N ALA A 185 -0.34 -6.58 -6.32
CA ALA A 185 -1.26 -7.40 -7.09
C ALA A 185 -1.02 -7.28 -8.60
N ASP A 186 -0.78 -6.07 -9.11
CA ASP A 186 -0.45 -5.85 -10.52
C ASP A 186 0.86 -6.56 -10.90
N LEU A 187 1.92 -6.41 -10.12
CA LEU A 187 3.19 -7.13 -10.31
C LEU A 187 3.00 -8.66 -10.26
N LEU A 188 2.15 -9.14 -9.34
CA LEU A 188 1.84 -10.56 -9.23
C LEU A 188 1.03 -11.04 -10.43
N LYS A 189 0.11 -10.24 -10.93
CA LYS A 189 -0.68 -10.53 -12.14
C LYS A 189 0.21 -10.74 -13.36
N ASP A 190 1.24 -9.92 -13.52
CA ASP A 190 2.22 -10.08 -14.60
C ASP A 190 3.02 -11.38 -14.45
N LYS A 191 3.44 -11.71 -13.22
CA LYS A 191 4.10 -12.99 -12.92
C LYS A 191 3.16 -14.18 -13.18
N MET A 192 1.90 -14.09 -12.74
CA MET A 192 0.90 -15.12 -13.02
C MET A 192 0.70 -15.35 -14.51
N LYS A 193 0.69 -14.26 -15.30
CA LYS A 193 0.59 -14.35 -16.75
C LYS A 193 1.79 -15.09 -17.34
N ALA A 194 3.00 -14.78 -16.90
CA ALA A 194 4.22 -15.45 -17.32
C ALA A 194 4.17 -16.95 -16.95
N THR A 195 3.89 -17.28 -15.67
CA THR A 195 3.76 -18.67 -15.20
C THR A 195 2.69 -19.42 -15.97
N LYS A 196 1.54 -18.80 -16.26
CA LYS A 196 0.48 -19.40 -17.05
C LYS A 196 0.92 -19.69 -18.49
N THR A 197 1.69 -18.81 -19.08
CA THR A 197 2.26 -19.01 -20.42
C THR A 197 3.23 -20.19 -20.43
N GLU A 198 4.16 -20.23 -19.47
CA GLU A 198 5.12 -21.32 -19.30
C GLU A 198 4.41 -22.66 -19.04
N LEU A 199 3.37 -22.66 -18.20
CA LEU A 199 2.56 -23.84 -17.94
C LEU A 199 1.83 -24.33 -19.20
N LEU A 200 1.31 -23.41 -19.99
CA LEU A 200 0.65 -23.74 -21.25
C LEU A 200 1.63 -24.34 -22.25
N GLU A 201 2.80 -23.75 -22.39
CA GLU A 201 3.87 -24.26 -23.25
C GLU A 201 4.31 -25.67 -22.83
N GLU A 202 4.48 -25.90 -21.51
CA GLU A 202 4.85 -27.20 -20.97
C GLU A 202 3.74 -28.24 -21.21
N LYS A 203 2.46 -27.87 -20.99
CA LYS A 203 1.30 -28.74 -21.28
C LYS A 203 1.22 -29.09 -22.77
N ILE A 204 1.42 -28.11 -23.65
CA ILE A 204 1.47 -28.35 -25.09
C ILE A 204 2.62 -29.32 -25.46
N MET A 205 3.78 -29.15 -24.86
CA MET A 205 4.91 -30.07 -25.07
C MET A 205 4.57 -31.49 -24.60
N ILE A 206 3.93 -31.63 -23.45
CA ILE A 206 3.47 -32.92 -22.92
C ILE A 206 2.44 -33.52 -23.86
N ASP A 207 1.40 -32.79 -24.26
CA ASP A 207 0.35 -33.23 -25.16
C ASP A 207 0.93 -33.63 -26.54
N THR A 208 1.88 -32.86 -27.04
CA THR A 208 2.58 -33.17 -28.29
C THR A 208 3.34 -34.50 -28.18
N LYS A 209 4.01 -34.74 -27.05
CA LYS A 209 4.70 -36.01 -26.79
C LYS A 209 3.71 -37.18 -26.69
N VAL A 210 2.58 -36.95 -25.98
CA VAL A 210 1.50 -37.95 -25.90
C VAL A 210 0.94 -38.27 -27.30
N ALA A 211 0.56 -37.24 -28.05
CA ALA A 211 0.03 -37.40 -29.39
C ALA A 211 1.03 -38.06 -30.38
N SER A 212 2.33 -37.68 -30.23
CA SER A 212 3.38 -38.33 -31.03
C SER A 212 3.51 -39.81 -30.68
N ASN A 213 3.45 -40.14 -29.39
CA ASN A 213 3.50 -41.52 -28.92
C ASN A 213 2.28 -42.33 -29.39
N GLU A 214 1.08 -41.73 -29.28
CA GLU A 214 -0.17 -42.34 -29.77
C GLU A 214 -0.12 -42.64 -31.29
N LYS A 215 0.38 -41.68 -32.08
CA LYS A 215 0.53 -41.86 -33.53
C LYS A 215 1.51 -42.97 -33.87
N ILE A 216 2.57 -43.15 -33.09
CA ILE A 216 3.49 -44.29 -33.23
C ILE A 216 2.74 -45.60 -32.94
N GLN A 217 1.93 -45.63 -31.88
CA GLN A 217 1.12 -46.81 -31.54
C GLN A 217 0.12 -47.19 -32.61
N GLU A 218 -0.66 -46.21 -33.13
CA GLU A 218 -1.61 -46.46 -34.22
C GLU A 218 -0.94 -47.05 -35.44
N THR A 219 0.25 -46.59 -35.77
CA THR A 219 1.04 -47.14 -36.90
C THR A 219 1.49 -48.58 -36.63
N ILE A 220 1.96 -48.88 -35.42
CA ILE A 220 2.32 -50.23 -35.00
C ILE A 220 1.09 -51.17 -35.11
N GLU A 221 -0.06 -50.72 -34.64
CA GLU A 221 -1.30 -51.50 -34.67
C GLU A 221 -1.78 -51.77 -36.10
N SER A 222 -1.62 -50.79 -36.98
CA SER A 222 -1.94 -50.95 -38.41
C SER A 222 -1.04 -51.97 -39.12
N LEU A 223 0.23 -52.02 -38.70
CA LEU A 223 1.18 -53.07 -39.18
C LEU A 223 0.84 -54.44 -38.64
N LYS A 224 0.33 -54.53 -37.43
CA LYS A 224 -0.11 -55.70 -36.71
C LYS A 224 -1.30 -56.40 -37.39
N ILE A 225 -2.31 -55.63 -37.82
CA ILE A 225 -3.47 -56.13 -38.55
C ILE A 225 -3.09 -56.82 -39.88
N ARG A 226 -1.93 -56.48 -40.43
CA ARG A 226 -1.42 -57.04 -41.67
C ARG A 226 -0.70 -58.40 -41.49
N SER A 227 -0.39 -58.73 -40.25
CA SER A 227 0.38 -59.93 -39.96
C SER A 227 -0.40 -61.04 -39.24
N SER A 228 -1.59 -61.29 -39.65
CA SER A 228 -2.53 -62.20 -38.97
C SER A 228 -2.01 -63.66 -38.78
N ALA A 229 -0.89 -64.05 -39.40
CA ALA A 229 -0.32 -65.38 -39.28
C ALA A 229 0.43 -65.64 -37.94
N TRP A 230 0.73 -64.59 -37.15
CA TRP A 230 1.56 -64.67 -35.96
C TRP A 230 0.82 -64.59 -34.62
N GLN A 231 -0.48 -64.69 -34.65
CA GLN A 231 -1.32 -64.49 -33.47
C GLN A 231 -1.15 -65.48 -32.33
N THR A 232 -0.61 -66.66 -32.60
CA THR A 232 -0.56 -67.73 -31.57
C THR A 232 0.53 -67.49 -30.50
N GLN A 233 1.69 -66.96 -30.89
CA GLN A 233 2.79 -66.71 -29.96
C GLN A 233 2.58 -65.41 -29.15
N LYS A 234 1.78 -64.55 -29.63
CA LYS A 234 1.43 -63.27 -29.12
C LYS A 234 0.57 -63.31 -27.86
N ASN A 235 -0.27 -64.35 -27.72
CA ASN A 235 -1.20 -64.44 -26.61
C ASN A 235 -0.51 -64.64 -25.23
N ASP A 236 0.62 -65.32 -25.18
CA ASP A 236 1.32 -65.58 -23.93
C ASP A 236 1.99 -64.30 -23.42
N ASP A 237 2.62 -63.52 -24.30
CA ASP A 237 3.21 -62.23 -23.94
C ASP A 237 2.12 -61.19 -23.58
N ALA A 238 1.02 -61.15 -24.38
CA ALA A 238 -0.09 -60.26 -24.13
C ALA A 238 -0.76 -60.56 -22.78
N LYS A 239 -0.85 -61.82 -22.39
CA LYS A 239 -1.40 -62.26 -21.11
C LYS A 239 -0.57 -61.78 -19.92
N SER A 240 0.76 -61.88 -20.04
CA SER A 240 1.68 -61.39 -19.00
C SER A 240 1.57 -59.88 -18.77
N PHE A 241 1.45 -59.10 -19.86
CA PHE A 241 1.25 -57.67 -19.74
C PHE A 241 -0.13 -57.31 -19.17
N ALA A 242 -1.17 -58.07 -19.53
CA ALA A 242 -2.50 -57.88 -18.97
C ALA A 242 -2.54 -58.12 -17.46
N GLU A 243 -1.83 -59.12 -16.95
CA GLU A 243 -1.70 -59.41 -15.52
C GLU A 243 -0.95 -58.28 -14.80
N ALA A 244 0.09 -57.70 -15.38
CA ALA A 244 0.82 -56.58 -14.82
C ALA A 244 -0.01 -55.30 -14.79
N ILE A 245 -0.83 -55.03 -15.81
CA ILE A 245 -1.79 -53.91 -15.87
C ILE A 245 -2.89 -54.09 -14.83
N GLU A 246 -3.43 -55.27 -14.66
CA GLU A 246 -4.47 -55.58 -13.66
C GLU A 246 -3.94 -55.34 -12.24
N GLU A 247 -2.64 -55.59 -12.00
CA GLU A 247 -1.98 -55.34 -10.71
C GLU A 247 -1.86 -53.86 -10.44
N LEU A 248 -1.48 -53.05 -11.43
CA LEU A 248 -1.38 -51.61 -11.32
C LEU A 248 -2.76 -50.95 -11.31
N ASP A 249 -3.76 -51.46 -12.05
CA ASP A 249 -5.15 -50.93 -12.02
C ASP A 249 -5.85 -51.16 -10.65
N LYS A 250 -5.26 -51.93 -9.72
CA LYS A 250 -5.77 -52.06 -8.33
C LYS A 250 -5.68 -50.73 -7.58
N VAL A 251 -4.78 -49.85 -7.98
CA VAL A 251 -4.64 -48.54 -7.38
C VAL A 251 -5.45 -47.52 -8.19
N ASP A 252 -6.51 -46.98 -7.60
CA ASP A 252 -7.33 -45.93 -8.18
C ASP A 252 -6.56 -44.59 -8.22
N ILE A 253 -5.74 -44.44 -9.27
CA ILE A 253 -4.86 -43.29 -9.41
C ILE A 253 -5.62 -41.95 -9.51
N VAL A 254 -6.91 -41.98 -9.93
CA VAL A 254 -7.73 -40.76 -10.00
C VAL A 254 -8.08 -40.29 -8.59
N LYS A 255 -8.45 -41.23 -7.73
CA LYS A 255 -8.70 -40.91 -6.29
C LYS A 255 -7.43 -40.48 -5.59
N GLU A 256 -6.32 -41.10 -5.92
CA GLU A 256 -5.00 -40.78 -5.35
C GLU A 256 -4.59 -39.33 -5.67
N LEU A 257 -4.71 -38.93 -6.92
CA LEU A 257 -4.45 -37.55 -7.35
C LEU A 257 -5.40 -36.54 -6.70
N ASP A 258 -6.64 -36.92 -6.46
CA ASP A 258 -7.59 -36.08 -5.72
C ASP A 258 -7.24 -35.99 -4.23
N ALA A 259 -6.78 -37.09 -3.63
CA ALA A 259 -6.29 -37.10 -2.25
C ALA A 259 -5.11 -36.15 -2.06
N HIS A 260 -4.13 -36.17 -2.96
CA HIS A 260 -3.01 -35.23 -2.95
C HIS A 260 -3.44 -33.78 -3.12
N LYS A 261 -4.44 -33.49 -3.96
CA LYS A 261 -5.01 -32.14 -4.07
C LYS A 261 -5.65 -31.66 -2.78
N ARG A 262 -6.38 -32.56 -2.09
CA ARG A 262 -6.96 -32.26 -0.78
C ARG A 262 -5.88 -32.07 0.29
N LEU A 263 -4.81 -32.86 0.23
CA LEU A 263 -3.67 -32.75 1.13
C LEU A 263 -2.99 -31.38 1.00
N SER A 264 -2.75 -30.93 -0.24
CA SER A 264 -2.20 -29.59 -0.50
C SER A 264 -3.09 -28.50 0.11
N LYS A 265 -4.40 -28.58 -0.16
CA LYS A 265 -5.38 -27.63 0.40
C LYS A 265 -5.43 -27.66 1.93
N HIS A 266 -5.34 -28.87 2.53
CA HIS A 266 -5.27 -29.03 3.98
C HIS A 266 -4.01 -28.34 4.55
N ASN A 267 -2.85 -28.53 3.93
CA ASN A 267 -1.59 -27.91 4.35
C ASN A 267 -1.61 -26.37 4.22
N GLU A 268 -2.26 -25.86 3.17
CA GLU A 268 -2.48 -24.42 3.00
C GLU A 268 -3.34 -23.86 4.14
N MET A 269 -4.45 -24.53 4.43
CA MET A 269 -5.33 -24.13 5.53
C MET A 269 -4.63 -24.23 6.90
N GLN A 270 -3.81 -25.27 7.11
CA GLN A 270 -3.03 -25.43 8.33
C GLN A 270 -1.99 -24.30 8.49
N THR A 271 -1.38 -23.89 7.39
CA THR A 271 -0.40 -22.77 7.40
C THR A 271 -1.11 -21.46 7.73
N ALA A 272 -2.29 -21.24 7.14
CA ALA A 272 -3.12 -20.08 7.44
C ALA A 272 -3.56 -20.06 8.91
N LEU A 273 -3.97 -21.20 9.46
CA LEU A 273 -4.34 -21.33 10.87
C LEU A 273 -3.17 -20.96 11.79
N ARG A 274 -1.99 -21.53 11.54
CA ARG A 274 -0.77 -21.20 12.31
C ARG A 274 -0.39 -19.72 12.24
N SER A 275 -0.67 -19.08 11.09
CA SER A 275 -0.45 -17.63 10.94
C SER A 275 -1.40 -16.85 11.85
N LEU A 276 -2.69 -17.19 11.81
CA LEU A 276 -3.71 -16.56 12.65
C LEU A 276 -3.47 -16.78 14.15
N GLU A 277 -3.01 -17.98 14.54
CA GLU A 277 -2.64 -18.26 15.93
C GLU A 277 -1.47 -17.39 16.41
N LYS A 278 -0.47 -17.18 15.56
CA LYS A 278 0.65 -16.27 15.87
C LYS A 278 0.18 -14.82 16.01
N GLU A 279 -0.71 -14.40 15.12
CA GLU A 279 -1.31 -13.08 15.17
C GLU A 279 -2.13 -12.90 16.44
N LYS A 280 -2.93 -13.91 16.80
CA LYS A 280 -3.69 -13.92 18.04
C LYS A 280 -2.79 -13.72 19.25
N ALA A 281 -1.70 -14.52 19.34
CA ALA A 281 -0.75 -14.43 20.45
C ALA A 281 -0.10 -13.02 20.53
N TYR A 282 0.20 -12.41 19.39
CA TYR A 282 0.71 -11.04 19.35
C TYR A 282 -0.30 -10.00 19.87
N HIS A 283 -1.58 -10.17 19.49
CA HIS A 283 -2.62 -9.27 19.96
C HIS A 283 -2.96 -9.48 21.43
N GLU A 284 -2.90 -10.70 21.94
CA GLU A 284 -3.07 -11.01 23.36
C GLU A 284 -2.00 -10.30 24.21
N ASP A 285 -0.73 -10.35 23.75
CA ASP A 285 0.37 -9.63 24.42
C ASP A 285 0.15 -8.10 24.37
N SER A 286 -0.29 -7.60 23.20
CA SER A 286 -0.55 -6.17 23.02
C SER A 286 -1.73 -5.68 23.86
N PHE A 287 -2.79 -6.48 23.97
CA PHE A 287 -3.94 -6.20 24.82
C PHE A 287 -3.56 -6.16 26.29
N THR A 288 -2.78 -7.13 26.75
CA THR A 288 -2.28 -7.18 28.13
C THR A 288 -1.46 -5.93 28.49
N LYS A 289 -0.63 -5.47 27.55
CA LYS A 289 0.14 -4.23 27.73
C LYS A 289 -0.76 -2.98 27.77
N ALA A 290 -1.79 -2.96 26.90
CA ALA A 290 -2.75 -1.86 26.86
C ALA A 290 -3.56 -1.78 28.17
N GLU A 291 -4.05 -2.91 28.67
CA GLU A 291 -4.71 -2.96 30.00
C GLU A 291 -3.79 -2.44 31.13
N GLY A 292 -2.51 -2.84 31.09
CA GLY A 292 -1.53 -2.33 32.04
C GLY A 292 -1.38 -0.79 31.98
N THR A 293 -1.48 -0.23 30.77
CA THR A 293 -1.44 1.23 30.57
C THR A 293 -2.69 1.91 31.11
N VAL A 294 -3.87 1.33 30.87
CA VAL A 294 -5.16 1.83 31.41
C VAL A 294 -5.07 1.90 32.94
N VAL A 295 -4.71 0.78 33.58
CA VAL A 295 -4.59 0.71 35.05
C VAL A 295 -3.59 1.72 35.62
N LYS A 296 -2.48 1.95 34.90
CA LYS A 296 -1.49 2.93 35.29
C LYS A 296 -2.05 4.36 35.19
N THR A 297 -2.68 4.68 34.07
CA THR A 297 -3.23 6.01 33.81
C THR A 297 -4.40 6.32 34.74
N GLU A 298 -5.21 5.30 35.10
CA GLU A 298 -6.26 5.43 36.13
C GLU A 298 -5.67 5.84 37.48
N LYS A 299 -4.61 5.16 37.91
CA LYS A 299 -3.92 5.52 39.16
C LYS A 299 -3.31 6.92 39.11
N ASP A 300 -2.66 7.27 38.01
CA ASP A 300 -2.06 8.59 37.82
C ASP A 300 -3.16 9.67 37.83
N LEU A 301 -4.34 9.39 37.27
CA LEU A 301 -5.50 10.27 37.30
C LEU A 301 -6.06 10.41 38.71
N GLU A 302 -6.16 9.31 39.46
CA GLU A 302 -6.63 9.31 40.85
C GLU A 302 -5.72 10.17 41.76
N PHE A 303 -4.41 10.04 41.54
CA PHE A 303 -3.44 10.89 42.21
C PHE A 303 -3.54 12.37 41.81
N ALA A 304 -3.75 12.63 40.51
CA ALA A 304 -3.94 13.99 40.01
C ALA A 304 -5.27 14.60 40.49
N GLU A 305 -6.37 13.86 40.51
CA GLU A 305 -7.66 14.32 41.05
C GLU A 305 -7.63 14.56 42.57
N ALA A 306 -6.78 13.83 43.27
CA ALA A 306 -6.51 14.07 44.67
C ALA A 306 -5.60 15.30 44.92
N ALA A 307 -5.32 16.09 43.88
CA ALA A 307 -4.40 17.23 43.87
C ALA A 307 -2.97 16.89 44.33
N LYS A 308 -2.52 15.66 44.05
CA LYS A 308 -1.17 15.17 44.40
C LYS A 308 -0.38 14.80 43.14
N CYS A 309 0.92 15.04 43.16
CA CYS A 309 1.82 14.62 42.09
C CYS A 309 1.99 13.09 42.09
N PRO A 310 1.77 12.37 40.97
CA PRO A 310 1.90 10.91 40.91
C PRO A 310 3.34 10.39 41.14
N THR A 311 4.34 11.26 41.05
CA THR A 311 5.76 10.88 41.20
C THR A 311 6.35 11.21 42.58
N CYS A 312 5.88 12.27 43.24
CA CYS A 312 6.46 12.74 44.51
C CYS A 312 5.44 13.10 45.59
N GLU A 313 4.15 12.87 45.36
CA GLU A 313 3.01 13.05 46.29
C GLU A 313 2.82 14.47 46.86
N GLN A 314 3.49 15.47 46.32
CA GLN A 314 3.32 16.88 46.73
C GLN A 314 2.00 17.43 46.19
N GLU A 315 1.36 18.30 46.99
CA GLU A 315 0.13 18.99 46.62
C GLU A 315 0.37 20.02 45.50
N LEU A 316 -0.49 19.98 44.48
CA LEU A 316 -0.45 20.85 43.29
C LEU A 316 -1.52 21.94 43.41
N HIS A 317 -1.12 23.19 43.44
CA HIS A 317 -2.00 24.34 43.61
C HIS A 317 -1.74 25.40 42.53
N ASP A 318 -2.15 25.14 41.30
CA ASP A 318 -2.28 26.19 40.26
C ASP A 318 -3.03 25.68 39.00
N ASP A 319 -3.24 26.59 38.03
CA ASP A 319 -3.94 26.31 36.73
C ASP A 319 -3.34 25.14 35.92
N LYS A 320 -2.15 24.69 36.26
CA LYS A 320 -1.49 23.53 35.66
C LYS A 320 -2.09 22.20 36.11
N HIS A 321 -2.74 22.20 37.27
CA HIS A 321 -3.39 20.99 37.81
C HIS A 321 -4.62 20.59 36.98
N GLU A 322 -5.52 21.53 36.71
CA GLU A 322 -6.70 21.26 35.86
C GLU A 322 -6.29 20.76 34.45
N HIS A 323 -5.20 21.35 33.93
CA HIS A 323 -4.64 20.91 32.64
C HIS A 323 -4.08 19.48 32.71
N LEU A 324 -3.43 19.11 33.85
CA LEU A 324 -2.89 17.76 34.04
C LEU A 324 -4.02 16.73 34.14
N VAL A 325 -5.04 17.01 34.95
CA VAL A 325 -6.23 16.16 35.10
C VAL A 325 -6.96 16.01 33.77
N GLY A 326 -7.15 17.11 33.05
CA GLY A 326 -7.76 17.08 31.71
C GLY A 326 -6.98 16.20 30.73
N LYS A 327 -5.65 16.33 30.74
CA LYS A 327 -4.77 15.53 29.89
C LYS A 327 -4.80 14.05 30.27
N LEU A 328 -4.75 13.72 31.57
CA LEU A 328 -4.84 12.35 32.03
C LEU A 328 -6.20 11.71 31.73
N LYS A 329 -7.30 12.46 31.84
CA LYS A 329 -8.64 12.01 31.44
C LYS A 329 -8.70 11.67 29.94
N THR A 330 -8.13 12.54 29.11
CA THR A 330 -8.04 12.28 27.67
C THR A 330 -7.21 11.03 27.38
N THR A 331 -6.01 10.94 27.99
CA THR A 331 -5.12 9.79 27.82
C THR A 331 -5.77 8.49 28.32
N LEU A 332 -6.53 8.55 29.42
CA LEU A 332 -7.26 7.40 29.95
C LEU A 332 -8.34 6.93 28.96
N THR A 333 -9.13 7.88 28.46
CA THR A 333 -10.17 7.56 27.48
C THR A 333 -9.57 6.93 26.23
N GLU A 334 -8.50 7.52 25.69
CA GLU A 334 -7.77 7.00 24.52
C GLU A 334 -7.20 5.60 24.79
N SER A 335 -6.67 5.37 26.00
CA SER A 335 -6.12 4.06 26.39
C SER A 335 -7.21 3.00 26.52
N ILE A 336 -8.37 3.37 27.06
CA ILE A 336 -9.53 2.47 27.17
C ILE A 336 -10.07 2.12 25.77
N GLU A 337 -10.19 3.13 24.90
CA GLU A 337 -10.64 2.91 23.51
C GLU A 337 -9.67 2.02 22.75
N TYR A 338 -8.36 2.24 22.96
CA TYR A 338 -7.32 1.40 22.36
C TYR A 338 -7.39 -0.05 22.86
N ALA A 339 -7.53 -0.26 24.18
CA ALA A 339 -7.69 -1.60 24.73
C ALA A 339 -8.98 -2.28 24.24
N SER A 340 -10.08 -1.53 24.17
CA SER A 340 -11.34 -2.04 23.62
C SER A 340 -11.20 -2.49 22.17
N LYS A 341 -10.51 -1.71 21.36
CA LYS A 341 -10.26 -2.02 19.96
C LYS A 341 -9.41 -3.29 19.80
N LEU A 342 -8.35 -3.43 20.60
CA LEU A 342 -7.54 -4.66 20.60
C LEU A 342 -8.36 -5.89 20.99
N LYS A 343 -9.33 -5.73 21.90
CA LYS A 343 -10.26 -6.79 22.28
C LYS A 343 -11.18 -7.19 21.12
N ASP A 344 -11.68 -6.19 20.39
CA ASP A 344 -12.51 -6.43 19.22
C ASP A 344 -11.71 -7.12 18.11
N ASP A 345 -10.45 -6.71 17.91
CA ASP A 345 -9.54 -7.33 16.95
C ASP A 345 -9.24 -8.80 17.34
N LEU A 346 -8.98 -9.07 18.61
CA LEU A 346 -8.85 -10.44 19.13
C LEU A 346 -10.10 -11.29 18.86
N THR A 347 -11.27 -10.69 19.03
CA THR A 347 -12.54 -11.38 18.77
C THR A 347 -12.67 -11.74 17.28
N LYS A 348 -12.26 -10.84 16.39
CA LYS A 348 -12.27 -11.09 14.93
C LYS A 348 -11.27 -12.18 14.54
N ILE A 349 -10.02 -12.10 15.05
CA ILE A 349 -9.02 -13.14 14.78
C ILE A 349 -9.54 -14.50 15.28
N GLN A 350 -10.20 -14.54 16.44
CA GLN A 350 -10.81 -15.77 16.93
C GLN A 350 -11.91 -16.27 15.99
N GLN A 351 -12.76 -15.37 15.47
CA GLN A 351 -13.77 -15.73 14.47
C GLN A 351 -13.14 -16.27 13.19
N ASP A 352 -12.02 -15.68 12.74
CA ASP A 352 -11.30 -16.14 11.56
C ASP A 352 -10.65 -17.51 11.80
N VAL A 353 -10.12 -17.76 13.00
CA VAL A 353 -9.64 -19.09 13.43
C VAL A 353 -10.80 -20.08 13.44
N ASP A 354 -11.92 -19.69 14.04
CA ASP A 354 -13.12 -20.54 14.13
C ASP A 354 -13.74 -20.78 12.74
N ALA A 355 -13.62 -19.80 11.81
CA ALA A 355 -14.09 -19.93 10.43
C ALA A 355 -13.27 -20.92 9.60
N ILE A 356 -11.99 -21.10 9.90
CA ILE A 356 -11.19 -22.18 9.30
C ILE A 356 -11.69 -23.54 9.79
N GLY A 357 -12.20 -23.59 11.02
CA GLY A 357 -12.83 -24.76 11.60
C GLY A 357 -11.88 -25.94 11.81
N ASP A 358 -12.48 -27.08 12.05
CA ASP A 358 -11.72 -28.33 12.15
C ASP A 358 -11.21 -28.73 10.75
N LEU A 359 -9.91 -28.78 10.62
CA LEU A 359 -9.24 -29.18 9.38
C LEU A 359 -9.52 -30.63 8.99
N GLY A 360 -10.17 -31.37 9.89
CA GLY A 360 -10.45 -32.78 9.68
C GLY A 360 -9.19 -33.65 9.62
N SER A 361 -9.38 -34.91 9.32
CA SER A 361 -8.26 -35.83 9.15
C SER A 361 -7.49 -35.54 7.88
N ILE A 362 -6.17 -35.59 7.97
CA ILE A 362 -5.28 -35.53 6.81
C ILE A 362 -5.70 -36.62 5.82
N PRO A 363 -5.94 -36.27 4.56
CA PRO A 363 -6.23 -37.28 3.55
C PRO A 363 -5.13 -38.33 3.50
N ASP A 364 -5.53 -39.57 3.56
CA ASP A 364 -4.59 -40.69 3.44
C ASP A 364 -4.21 -40.84 1.96
N THR A 365 -2.92 -40.89 1.67
CA THR A 365 -2.37 -41.03 0.33
C THR A 365 -1.59 -42.34 0.25
N TYR A 366 -1.70 -43.05 -0.82
CA TYR A 366 -0.97 -44.28 -1.07
C TYR A 366 0.49 -43.99 -1.41
N TYR A 367 0.75 -42.88 -2.11
CA TYR A 367 2.09 -42.40 -2.44
C TYR A 367 2.50 -41.24 -1.52
N ASP A 368 3.82 -41.10 -1.34
CA ASP A 368 4.35 -40.00 -0.53
C ASP A 368 4.27 -38.65 -1.26
N THR A 369 4.32 -38.67 -2.57
CA THR A 369 4.32 -37.46 -3.40
C THR A 369 3.34 -37.56 -4.57
N MET A 370 2.84 -36.40 -5.00
CA MET A 370 1.99 -36.28 -6.20
C MET A 370 2.71 -36.75 -7.47
N ASP A 371 4.05 -36.61 -7.52
CA ASP A 371 4.89 -37.05 -8.62
C ASP A 371 4.92 -38.58 -8.75
N GLU A 372 4.94 -39.29 -7.65
CA GLU A 372 4.84 -40.75 -7.64
C GLU A 372 3.51 -41.23 -8.19
N ALA A 373 2.41 -40.57 -7.83
CA ALA A 373 1.09 -40.86 -8.39
C ALA A 373 1.03 -40.62 -9.90
N TYR A 374 1.66 -39.55 -10.38
CA TYR A 374 1.79 -39.33 -11.83
C TYR A 374 2.70 -40.35 -12.51
N ASN A 375 3.79 -40.74 -11.84
CA ASN A 375 4.69 -41.79 -12.33
C ASN A 375 3.97 -43.15 -12.43
N HIS A 376 3.12 -43.49 -11.45
CA HIS A 376 2.27 -44.67 -11.52
C HIS A 376 1.34 -44.63 -12.74
N LYS A 377 0.63 -43.49 -12.94
CA LYS A 377 -0.21 -43.32 -14.11
C LYS A 377 0.57 -43.47 -15.42
N SER A 378 1.77 -42.90 -15.48
CA SER A 378 2.65 -43.02 -16.63
C SER A 378 3.09 -44.46 -16.82
N SER A 379 3.47 -45.18 -15.73
CA SER A 379 3.86 -46.58 -15.78
C SER A 379 2.73 -47.48 -16.27
N LEU A 380 1.51 -47.23 -15.81
CA LEU A 380 0.30 -47.94 -16.26
C LEU A 380 0.03 -47.69 -17.76
N GLN A 381 0.15 -46.45 -18.20
CA GLN A 381 0.01 -46.12 -19.62
C GLN A 381 1.12 -46.70 -20.46
N ASP A 382 2.34 -46.69 -19.93
CA ASP A 382 3.49 -47.28 -20.59
C ASP A 382 3.38 -48.79 -20.68
N LEU A 383 2.87 -49.44 -19.63
CA LEU A 383 2.58 -50.86 -19.66
C LEU A 383 1.42 -51.22 -20.65
N LYS A 384 0.36 -50.43 -20.65
CA LYS A 384 -0.75 -50.60 -21.65
C LYS A 384 -0.22 -50.50 -23.08
N ARG A 385 0.66 -49.51 -23.30
CA ARG A 385 1.31 -49.37 -24.62
C ARG A 385 2.27 -50.49 -24.93
N GLN A 386 3.02 -51.02 -23.93
CA GLN A 386 3.91 -52.15 -24.14
C GLN A 386 3.13 -53.45 -24.47
N LEU A 387 1.95 -53.63 -23.91
CA LEU A 387 1.05 -54.70 -24.24
C LEU A 387 0.66 -54.61 -25.73
N ASP A 388 0.23 -53.43 -26.17
CA ASP A 388 -0.11 -53.21 -27.58
C ASP A 388 1.11 -53.47 -28.51
N GLN A 389 2.32 -53.07 -28.09
CA GLN A 389 3.55 -53.32 -28.83
C GLN A 389 3.94 -54.81 -28.87
N ASN A 390 3.70 -55.52 -27.78
CA ASN A 390 3.98 -56.94 -27.71
C ASN A 390 3.03 -57.72 -28.65
N GLU A 391 1.82 -57.28 -28.80
CA GLU A 391 0.90 -57.81 -29.77
C GLU A 391 1.36 -57.60 -31.22
N ALA A 392 2.25 -56.68 -31.53
CA ALA A 392 2.78 -56.40 -32.88
C ALA A 392 4.09 -57.10 -33.24
N LYS A 393 4.70 -57.85 -32.29
CA LYS A 393 5.92 -58.57 -32.59
C LYS A 393 5.74 -59.64 -33.64
N GLU A 394 6.69 -59.81 -34.48
CA GLU A 394 6.92 -60.96 -35.35
C GLU A 394 5.89 -61.05 -36.48
N ASP A 395 5.91 -60.16 -37.36
CA ASP A 395 5.16 -60.28 -38.59
C ASP A 395 6.08 -60.21 -39.83
N PRO A 396 5.59 -60.49 -41.05
CA PRO A 396 6.34 -60.30 -42.30
C PRO A 396 6.79 -58.86 -42.52
N TYR A 397 6.31 -57.92 -41.63
CA TYR A 397 6.70 -56.49 -41.55
C TYR A 397 7.66 -56.23 -40.40
N ALA A 398 8.36 -57.25 -39.84
CA ALA A 398 9.23 -57.16 -38.66
C ALA A 398 10.29 -56.05 -38.76
N GLU A 399 10.79 -55.79 -39.96
CA GLU A 399 11.76 -54.75 -40.22
C GLU A 399 11.15 -53.34 -40.00
N GLN A 400 9.91 -53.11 -40.45
CA GLN A 400 9.17 -51.87 -40.25
C GLN A 400 8.73 -51.70 -38.79
N VAL A 401 8.34 -52.82 -38.14
CA VAL A 401 8.05 -52.83 -36.69
C VAL A 401 9.30 -52.55 -35.89
N ASP A 402 10.45 -53.09 -36.29
CA ASP A 402 11.73 -52.85 -35.60
C ASP A 402 12.28 -51.43 -35.84
N GLU A 403 12.06 -50.83 -37.00
CA GLU A 403 12.32 -49.41 -37.23
C GLU A 403 11.42 -48.53 -36.36
N MET A 404 10.13 -48.86 -36.25
CA MET A 404 9.21 -48.18 -35.38
C MET A 404 9.55 -48.35 -33.89
N LYS A 405 9.99 -49.54 -33.48
CA LYS A 405 10.50 -49.80 -32.11
C LYS A 405 11.77 -49.03 -31.79
N LYS A 406 12.61 -48.76 -32.81
CA LYS A 406 13.82 -47.91 -32.64
C LYS A 406 13.47 -46.42 -32.51
N SER A 407 12.27 -46.02 -32.94
CA SER A 407 11.78 -44.66 -32.70
C SER A 407 11.58 -44.46 -31.20
N ALA A 408 12.45 -43.68 -30.59
CA ALA A 408 12.41 -43.47 -29.14
C ALA A 408 11.09 -42.89 -28.70
N ILE A 409 10.30 -43.69 -27.96
CA ILE A 409 9.12 -43.17 -27.28
C ILE A 409 9.56 -42.12 -26.29
N GLN A 410 9.09 -40.91 -26.48
CA GLN A 410 9.47 -39.80 -25.61
C GLN A 410 8.91 -40.01 -24.21
N LYS A 411 9.81 -40.02 -23.22
CA LYS A 411 9.42 -40.09 -21.82
C LYS A 411 8.62 -38.82 -21.47
N ILE A 412 7.45 -39.03 -20.91
CA ILE A 412 6.62 -37.93 -20.43
C ILE A 412 7.01 -37.65 -19.00
N ASP A 413 7.44 -36.41 -18.73
CA ASP A 413 7.77 -35.92 -17.40
C ASP A 413 6.76 -34.80 -17.03
N TYR A 414 6.07 -34.99 -15.94
CA TYR A 414 5.06 -34.06 -15.44
C TYR A 414 5.59 -33.14 -14.32
N VAL A 415 6.81 -33.34 -13.83
CA VAL A 415 7.36 -32.63 -12.66
C VAL A 415 7.29 -31.12 -12.88
N LYS A 416 7.83 -30.64 -13.98
CA LYS A 416 7.84 -29.20 -14.27
C LYS A 416 6.43 -28.62 -14.45
N ALA A 417 5.52 -29.34 -15.09
CA ALA A 417 4.14 -28.91 -15.25
C ALA A 417 3.41 -28.83 -13.89
N ASN A 418 3.66 -29.77 -13.00
CA ASN A 418 3.11 -29.78 -11.64
C ASN A 418 3.67 -28.63 -10.81
N ASP A 419 4.99 -28.43 -10.83
CA ASP A 419 5.62 -27.32 -10.13
C ASP A 419 5.08 -25.95 -10.59
N LEU A 420 4.89 -25.79 -11.89
CA LEU A 420 4.29 -24.57 -12.47
C LEU A 420 2.81 -24.44 -12.10
N GLU A 421 2.06 -25.52 -12.04
CA GLU A 421 0.65 -25.51 -11.63
C GLU A 421 0.50 -25.17 -10.15
N ASP A 422 1.36 -25.71 -9.29
CA ASP A 422 1.40 -25.39 -7.87
C ASP A 422 1.84 -23.94 -7.64
N LEU A 423 2.86 -23.49 -8.37
CA LEU A 423 3.27 -22.09 -8.36
C LEU A 423 2.14 -21.16 -8.79
N TYR A 424 1.42 -21.50 -9.86
CA TYR A 424 0.28 -20.70 -10.32
C TYR A 424 -0.85 -20.65 -9.28
N ARG A 425 -1.16 -21.78 -8.62
CA ARG A 425 -2.14 -21.82 -7.53
C ARG A 425 -1.73 -20.96 -6.34
N HIS A 426 -0.46 -21.01 -5.95
CA HIS A 426 0.06 -20.13 -4.89
C HIS A 426 -0.02 -18.65 -5.29
N GLN A 427 0.33 -18.33 -6.52
CA GLN A 427 0.18 -16.97 -7.05
C GLN A 427 -1.29 -16.53 -7.08
N GLU A 428 -2.21 -17.38 -7.50
CA GLU A 428 -3.64 -17.11 -7.50
C GLU A 428 -4.20 -16.87 -6.09
N PHE A 429 -3.78 -17.70 -5.14
CA PHE A 429 -4.12 -17.51 -3.73
C PHE A 429 -3.63 -16.16 -3.20
N LEU A 430 -2.35 -15.84 -3.44
CA LEU A 430 -1.77 -14.55 -3.04
C LEU A 430 -2.47 -13.39 -3.74
N TYR A 431 -2.79 -13.53 -5.02
CA TYR A 431 -3.53 -12.49 -5.76
C TYR A 431 -4.91 -12.22 -5.15
N LYS A 432 -5.64 -13.27 -4.79
CA LYS A 432 -6.92 -13.15 -4.08
C LYS A 432 -6.75 -12.43 -2.74
N LEU A 433 -5.71 -12.77 -1.97
CA LEU A 433 -5.40 -12.10 -0.71
C LEU A 433 -5.09 -10.61 -0.88
N LEU A 434 -4.43 -10.23 -1.97
CA LEU A 434 -4.08 -8.84 -2.24
C LEU A 434 -5.25 -8.03 -2.78
N THR A 435 -6.20 -8.65 -3.50
CA THR A 435 -7.27 -7.96 -4.23
C THR A 435 -8.63 -8.03 -3.58
N ALA A 436 -8.93 -9.09 -2.83
CA ALA A 436 -10.23 -9.23 -2.18
C ALA A 436 -10.42 -8.16 -1.09
N LYS A 437 -11.57 -7.50 -1.12
CA LYS A 437 -11.90 -6.41 -0.18
C LYS A 437 -11.96 -6.87 1.27
N ASP A 438 -12.34 -8.09 1.50
CA ASP A 438 -12.51 -8.78 2.78
C ASP A 438 -11.34 -9.72 3.12
N SER A 439 -10.23 -9.62 2.37
CA SER A 439 -9.06 -10.45 2.65
C SER A 439 -8.51 -10.15 4.05
N PHE A 440 -8.09 -11.19 4.75
CA PHE A 440 -7.53 -11.02 6.09
C PHE A 440 -6.27 -10.14 6.10
N ILE A 441 -5.47 -10.16 5.02
CA ILE A 441 -4.28 -9.29 4.89
C ILE A 441 -4.71 -7.82 4.84
N ARG A 442 -5.70 -7.50 3.98
CA ARG A 442 -6.21 -6.13 3.87
C ARG A 442 -6.80 -5.66 5.19
N THR A 443 -7.66 -6.47 5.80
CA THR A 443 -8.25 -6.17 7.10
C THR A 443 -7.17 -5.94 8.15
N ARG A 444 -6.16 -6.81 8.18
CA ARG A 444 -5.07 -6.71 9.14
C ARG A 444 -4.22 -5.45 8.97
N ILE A 445 -3.89 -5.09 7.73
CA ILE A 445 -3.15 -3.86 7.42
C ILE A 445 -3.98 -2.63 7.83
N ILE A 446 -5.28 -2.64 7.53
CA ILE A 446 -6.19 -1.57 7.94
C ILE A 446 -6.17 -1.44 9.47
N GLU A 447 -6.45 -2.50 10.19
CA GLU A 447 -6.52 -2.49 11.66
C GLU A 447 -5.22 -1.99 12.30
N GLN A 448 -4.08 -2.50 11.84
CA GLN A 448 -2.77 -2.13 12.36
C GLN A 448 -2.45 -0.65 12.11
N ASN A 449 -2.61 -0.20 10.88
CA ASN A 449 -2.27 1.16 10.51
C ASN A 449 -3.31 2.15 11.03
N LEU A 450 -4.56 1.75 11.13
CA LEU A 450 -5.64 2.54 11.72
C LEU A 450 -5.44 2.74 13.22
N THR A 451 -5.00 1.69 13.91
CA THR A 451 -4.61 1.79 15.33
C THR A 451 -3.50 2.81 15.51
N TYR A 452 -2.47 2.76 14.67
CA TYR A 452 -1.38 3.73 14.71
C TYR A 452 -1.86 5.14 14.37
N LEU A 453 -2.71 5.30 13.36
CA LEU A 453 -3.32 6.58 13.01
C LEU A 453 -4.09 7.18 14.19
N ASN A 454 -4.97 6.40 14.81
CA ASN A 454 -5.77 6.85 15.95
C ASN A 454 -4.89 7.24 17.15
N GLN A 455 -3.83 6.49 17.42
CA GLN A 455 -2.85 6.84 18.45
C GLN A 455 -2.14 8.16 18.15
N ARG A 456 -1.69 8.35 16.90
CA ARG A 456 -1.01 9.59 16.49
C ARG A 456 -1.97 10.78 16.54
N LEU A 457 -3.20 10.58 16.11
CA LEU A 457 -4.25 11.62 16.15
C LEU A 457 -4.55 12.03 17.60
N ALA A 458 -4.81 11.07 18.47
CA ALA A 458 -5.03 11.33 19.89
C ALA A 458 -3.84 12.07 20.54
N TYR A 459 -2.62 11.67 20.20
CA TYR A 459 -1.41 12.36 20.66
C TYR A 459 -1.41 13.84 20.23
N PHE A 460 -1.70 14.14 18.95
CA PHE A 460 -1.69 15.52 18.47
C PHE A 460 -2.86 16.34 19.01
N LEU A 461 -4.05 15.75 19.12
CA LEU A 461 -5.23 16.40 19.73
C LEU A 461 -4.91 16.81 21.18
N GLY A 462 -4.30 15.91 21.94
CA GLY A 462 -3.83 16.21 23.30
C GLY A 462 -2.79 17.34 23.31
N LYS A 463 -1.85 17.34 22.36
CA LYS A 463 -0.82 18.39 22.25
C LYS A 463 -1.41 19.77 21.96
N VAL A 464 -2.41 19.85 21.08
CA VAL A 464 -3.08 21.15 20.77
C VAL A 464 -4.20 21.47 21.76
N LYS A 465 -4.38 20.68 22.80
CA LYS A 465 -5.39 20.87 23.84
C LYS A 465 -6.82 20.93 23.29
N LEU A 466 -7.13 20.04 22.33
CA LEU A 466 -8.48 19.87 21.82
C LEU A 466 -9.19 18.80 22.65
N PRO A 467 -10.35 19.09 23.28
CA PRO A 467 -11.02 18.14 24.18
C PRO A 467 -11.75 17.01 23.45
N HIS A 468 -11.87 17.11 22.13
CA HIS A 468 -12.60 16.16 21.31
C HIS A 468 -11.81 14.86 21.11
N THR A 469 -12.52 13.74 21.13
CA THR A 469 -12.03 12.45 20.69
C THR A 469 -12.39 12.25 19.23
N VAL A 470 -11.41 11.97 18.40
CA VAL A 470 -11.61 11.72 16.96
C VAL A 470 -11.04 10.36 16.62
N THR A 471 -11.86 9.49 16.09
CA THR A 471 -11.50 8.10 15.86
C THR A 471 -11.90 7.64 14.45
N PHE A 472 -10.96 7.05 13.76
CA PHE A 472 -11.21 6.35 12.52
C PHE A 472 -11.66 4.92 12.82
N GLN A 473 -12.80 4.51 12.27
CA GLN A 473 -13.38 3.20 12.43
C GLN A 473 -12.84 2.19 11.38
N SER A 474 -13.08 0.91 11.58
CA SER A 474 -12.61 -0.14 10.66
C SER A 474 -13.22 -0.06 9.25
N ASP A 475 -14.38 0.57 9.11
CA ASP A 475 -15.02 0.86 7.82
C ASP A 475 -14.47 2.13 7.15
N LEU A 476 -13.45 2.76 7.78
CA LEU A 476 -12.80 4.01 7.40
C LEU A 476 -13.68 5.26 7.57
N SER A 477 -14.78 5.16 8.28
CA SER A 477 -15.54 6.32 8.74
C SER A 477 -14.82 7.03 9.89
N VAL A 478 -15.18 8.28 10.14
CA VAL A 478 -14.60 9.11 11.20
C VAL A 478 -15.70 9.53 12.15
N THR A 479 -15.50 9.31 13.43
CA THR A 479 -16.36 9.81 14.51
C THR A 479 -15.63 10.90 15.28
N ILE A 480 -16.36 11.97 15.59
CA ILE A 480 -15.91 13.08 16.44
C ILE A 480 -16.80 13.09 17.67
N GLU A 481 -16.23 13.01 18.84
CA GLU A 481 -17.00 12.98 20.10
C GLU A 481 -16.50 14.04 21.08
N GLU A 482 -17.43 14.63 21.80
CA GLU A 482 -17.17 15.48 22.94
C GLU A 482 -18.08 15.07 24.09
N LEU A 483 -17.52 14.77 25.25
CA LEU A 483 -18.26 14.34 26.45
C LEU A 483 -19.25 13.20 26.19
N GLY A 484 -18.88 12.27 25.30
CA GLY A 484 -19.72 11.13 24.92
C GLY A 484 -20.86 11.45 23.95
N ARG A 485 -20.83 12.62 23.31
CA ARG A 485 -21.77 13.02 22.26
C ARG A 485 -21.04 13.10 20.93
N GLU A 486 -21.59 12.47 19.91
CA GLU A 486 -21.10 12.58 18.55
C GLU A 486 -21.40 13.96 17.97
N LEU A 487 -20.45 14.53 17.27
CA LEU A 487 -20.51 15.85 16.65
C LEU A 487 -20.15 15.73 15.17
N ASP A 488 -20.78 16.56 14.37
CA ASP A 488 -20.34 16.81 13.00
C ASP A 488 -19.15 17.79 13.00
N PHE A 489 -18.28 17.67 12.00
CA PHE A 489 -17.17 18.60 11.83
C PHE A 489 -17.62 20.06 11.76
N ASP A 490 -18.81 20.31 11.19
CA ASP A 490 -19.39 21.65 11.08
C ASP A 490 -19.94 22.22 12.38
N ASN A 491 -20.10 21.42 13.42
CA ASN A 491 -20.47 21.89 14.76
C ASN A 491 -19.28 22.53 15.50
N LEU A 492 -18.05 22.24 15.09
CA LEU A 492 -16.86 22.79 15.72
C LEU A 492 -16.69 24.28 15.42
N SER A 493 -16.21 25.04 16.40
CA SER A 493 -15.77 26.42 16.19
C SER A 493 -14.60 26.47 15.21
N ARG A 494 -14.36 27.64 14.62
CA ARG A 494 -13.26 27.83 13.67
C ARG A 494 -11.89 27.45 14.25
N GLY A 495 -11.65 27.80 15.52
CA GLY A 495 -10.39 27.46 16.19
C GLY A 495 -10.23 25.96 16.44
N GLU A 496 -11.29 25.27 16.82
CA GLU A 496 -11.33 23.82 16.98
C GLU A 496 -11.14 23.10 15.66
N ARG A 497 -11.82 23.54 14.60
CA ARG A 497 -11.62 23.00 13.24
C ARG A 497 -10.16 23.09 12.81
N ASN A 498 -9.51 24.23 13.00
CA ASN A 498 -8.13 24.41 12.59
C ASN A 498 -7.16 23.54 13.42
N ARG A 499 -7.38 23.41 14.74
CA ARG A 499 -6.61 22.47 15.57
C ARG A 499 -6.81 21.03 15.12
N LEU A 500 -8.04 20.65 14.77
CA LEU A 500 -8.35 19.31 14.27
C LEU A 500 -7.69 19.05 12.91
N ILE A 501 -7.78 20.01 11.96
CA ILE A 501 -7.12 19.92 10.65
C ILE A 501 -5.62 19.72 10.81
N LEU A 502 -4.97 20.50 11.66
CA LEU A 502 -3.54 20.38 11.93
C LEU A 502 -3.20 19.02 12.54
N SER A 503 -3.96 18.58 13.55
CA SER A 503 -3.75 17.30 14.22
C SER A 503 -3.90 16.11 13.30
N LEU A 504 -4.93 16.14 12.44
CA LEU A 504 -5.16 15.15 11.39
C LEU A 504 -4.00 15.12 10.40
N SER A 505 -3.61 16.28 9.90
CA SER A 505 -2.54 16.38 8.91
C SER A 505 -1.21 15.89 9.45
N TRP A 506 -0.88 16.18 10.70
CA TRP A 506 0.33 15.67 11.34
C TRP A 506 0.26 14.17 11.61
N ALA A 507 -0.91 13.66 12.02
CA ALA A 507 -1.12 12.22 12.18
C ALA A 507 -1.03 11.48 10.84
N PHE A 508 -1.66 12.02 9.80
CA PHE A 508 -1.56 11.49 8.44
C PHE A 508 -0.12 11.47 7.94
N ARG A 509 0.61 12.54 8.19
CA ARG A 509 2.02 12.61 7.83
C ARG A 509 2.85 11.55 8.55
N ASP A 510 2.68 11.38 9.84
CA ASP A 510 3.41 10.37 10.63
C ASP A 510 3.13 8.95 10.13
N VAL A 511 1.85 8.64 9.84
CA VAL A 511 1.46 7.34 9.27
C VAL A 511 2.08 7.17 7.88
N TRP A 512 1.95 8.19 7.02
CA TRP A 512 2.48 8.13 5.67
C TRP A 512 4.01 7.95 5.67
N GLU A 513 4.73 8.71 6.50
CA GLU A 513 6.20 8.61 6.63
C GLU A 513 6.67 7.27 7.23
N SER A 514 5.81 6.58 8.00
CA SER A 514 6.11 5.25 8.53
C SER A 514 6.03 4.15 7.48
N LEU A 515 5.18 4.33 6.47
CA LEU A 515 4.92 3.33 5.44
C LEU A 515 5.71 3.55 4.15
N TYR A 516 5.97 4.82 3.80
CA TYR A 516 6.57 5.18 2.52
C TYR A 516 7.96 5.80 2.70
N GLN A 517 8.01 7.13 2.77
CA GLN A 517 9.29 7.85 2.86
C GLN A 517 9.13 9.17 3.59
N GLN A 518 10.15 9.56 4.31
CA GLN A 518 10.19 10.86 4.95
C GLN A 518 10.30 11.98 3.92
N ILE A 519 9.62 13.10 4.19
CA ILE A 519 9.67 14.34 3.40
C ILE A 519 10.16 15.47 4.29
N ASN A 520 11.10 16.26 3.76
CA ASN A 520 11.71 17.36 4.52
C ASN A 520 10.83 18.61 4.66
N LEU A 521 9.72 18.73 3.91
CA LEU A 521 8.99 19.98 3.72
C LEU A 521 7.57 19.93 4.29
N LEU A 522 7.13 21.02 4.92
CA LEU A 522 5.76 21.24 5.38
C LEU A 522 5.41 22.72 5.21
N PHE A 523 4.24 22.99 4.62
CA PHE A 523 3.64 24.32 4.55
C PHE A 523 2.37 24.39 5.39
N ILE A 524 2.21 25.50 6.09
CA ILE A 524 0.98 25.82 6.84
C ILE A 524 0.59 27.25 6.49
N ASP A 525 -0.53 27.39 5.76
CA ASP A 525 -0.99 28.68 5.26
C ASP A 525 -2.24 29.12 6.00
N GLU A 526 -2.08 30.14 6.85
CA GLU A 526 -3.11 30.81 7.64
C GLU A 526 -3.89 29.94 8.65
N LEU A 527 -3.63 28.64 8.76
CA LEU A 527 -4.37 27.75 9.68
C LEU A 527 -4.14 28.10 11.17
N ILE A 528 -3.00 28.65 11.51
CA ILE A 528 -2.67 29.05 12.89
C ILE A 528 -3.25 30.43 13.21
N ASP A 529 -3.45 31.28 12.21
CA ASP A 529 -3.94 32.64 12.39
C ASP A 529 -5.45 32.72 12.54
N ALA A 530 -6.17 31.87 11.81
CA ALA A 530 -7.59 31.99 11.60
C ALA A 530 -8.40 31.37 12.75
N GLY A 531 -8.76 32.20 13.73
CA GLY A 531 -9.73 31.82 14.76
C GLY A 531 -9.20 30.98 15.92
N MET A 532 -7.89 30.72 15.99
CA MET A 532 -7.30 30.10 17.16
C MET A 532 -7.10 31.13 18.28
N ASP A 533 -7.36 30.70 19.51
CA ASP A 533 -6.99 31.42 20.72
C ASP A 533 -5.46 31.34 20.96
N ILE A 534 -4.96 32.17 21.88
CA ILE A 534 -3.54 32.23 22.20
C ILE A 534 -2.99 30.85 22.60
N SER A 535 -3.74 30.08 23.40
CA SER A 535 -3.34 28.74 23.84
C SER A 535 -3.22 27.76 22.66
N GLY A 536 -4.13 27.83 21.68
CA GLY A 536 -4.09 27.03 20.46
C GLY A 536 -2.89 27.37 19.58
N VAL A 537 -2.61 28.66 19.41
CA VAL A 537 -1.42 29.12 18.68
C VAL A 537 -0.16 28.61 19.36
N GLU A 538 -0.03 28.78 20.68
CA GLU A 538 1.16 28.36 21.44
C GLU A 538 1.38 26.85 21.38
N SER A 539 0.33 26.09 21.58
CA SER A 539 0.42 24.62 21.53
C SER A 539 0.76 24.11 20.14
N SER A 540 0.18 24.70 19.09
CA SER A 540 0.51 24.38 17.70
C SER A 540 1.96 24.72 17.36
N MET A 541 2.43 25.91 17.76
CA MET A 541 3.82 26.34 17.58
C MET A 541 4.80 25.44 18.33
N ALA A 542 4.42 24.94 19.51
CA ALA A 542 5.25 23.98 20.25
C ALA A 542 5.43 22.66 19.49
N VAL A 543 4.35 22.15 18.89
CA VAL A 543 4.41 20.95 18.03
C VAL A 543 5.31 21.20 16.82
N LEU A 544 5.16 22.33 16.13
CA LEU A 544 5.97 22.66 14.94
C LEU A 544 7.46 22.79 15.27
N LYS A 545 7.79 23.41 16.39
CA LYS A 545 9.17 23.51 16.88
C LYS A 545 9.75 22.12 17.18
N ASP A 546 8.96 21.24 17.81
CA ASP A 546 9.37 19.87 18.07
C ASP A 546 9.59 19.09 16.77
N MET A 547 8.67 19.14 15.83
CA MET A 547 8.81 18.49 14.50
C MET A 547 10.04 19.02 13.75
N SER A 548 10.27 20.32 13.77
CA SER A 548 11.41 20.91 13.07
C SER A 548 12.74 20.46 13.70
N ARG A 549 12.81 20.38 15.03
CA ARG A 549 14.02 20.02 15.76
C ARG A 549 14.30 18.53 15.78
N THR A 550 13.27 17.71 16.06
CA THR A 550 13.42 16.27 16.26
C THR A 550 13.39 15.49 14.96
N GLN A 551 12.57 15.93 14.00
CA GLN A 551 12.40 15.27 12.70
C GLN A 551 13.14 15.98 11.56
N GLN A 552 13.88 17.06 11.84
CA GLN A 552 14.63 17.85 10.84
C GLN A 552 13.77 18.34 9.68
N LYS A 553 12.52 18.76 9.96
CA LYS A 553 11.59 19.27 8.94
C LYS A 553 11.82 20.74 8.69
N ASN A 554 11.77 21.13 7.40
CA ASN A 554 11.70 22.52 6.98
C ASN A 554 10.23 22.93 6.92
N ILE A 555 9.80 23.74 7.85
CA ILE A 555 8.41 24.14 8.04
C ILE A 555 8.26 25.59 7.63
N PHE A 556 7.41 25.87 6.66
CA PHE A 556 7.08 27.21 6.19
C PHE A 556 5.69 27.58 6.69
N LEU A 557 5.67 28.48 7.63
CA LEU A 557 4.44 29.03 8.20
C LEU A 557 4.11 30.36 7.48
N ILE A 558 3.03 30.39 6.75
CA ILE A 558 2.52 31.60 6.12
C ILE A 558 1.50 32.21 7.09
N SER A 559 1.76 33.43 7.52
CA SER A 559 0.95 34.13 8.53
C SER A 559 0.96 35.64 8.30
N HIS A 560 -0.08 36.28 8.82
CA HIS A 560 -0.18 37.74 8.89
C HIS A 560 0.19 38.30 10.27
N LYS A 561 0.44 37.44 11.25
CA LYS A 561 0.70 37.82 12.65
C LYS A 561 2.17 38.08 12.90
N ASP A 562 2.52 39.34 13.21
CA ASP A 562 3.90 39.73 13.59
C ASP A 562 4.38 39.07 14.88
N GLU A 563 3.45 38.76 15.78
CA GLU A 563 3.76 38.09 17.06
C GLU A 563 4.51 36.75 16.87
N LEU A 564 4.36 36.13 15.69
CA LEU A 564 5.02 34.87 15.36
C LEU A 564 6.48 35.05 14.96
N VAL A 565 6.93 36.27 14.62
CA VAL A 565 8.32 36.56 14.24
C VAL A 565 9.30 36.13 15.33
N SER A 566 8.97 36.41 16.59
CA SER A 566 9.81 36.03 17.75
C SER A 566 9.79 34.52 18.06
N ARG A 567 8.88 33.76 17.41
CA ARG A 567 8.64 32.34 17.70
C ARG A 567 9.20 31.40 16.64
N VAL A 568 9.83 31.90 15.60
CA VAL A 568 10.40 31.13 14.48
C VAL A 568 11.92 31.25 14.42
N ASN A 569 12.55 30.40 13.61
CA ASN A 569 14.00 30.42 13.43
C ASN A 569 14.47 31.46 12.41
N SER A 570 13.66 31.71 11.38
CA SER A 570 13.96 32.69 10.33
C SER A 570 12.67 33.24 9.71
N VAL A 571 12.79 34.37 9.03
CA VAL A 571 11.71 35.02 8.32
C VAL A 571 12.09 35.11 6.84
N LEU A 572 11.16 34.73 5.97
CA LEU A 572 11.21 34.91 4.52
C LEU A 572 10.23 36.03 4.17
N LYS A 573 10.76 37.14 3.60
CA LYS A 573 9.99 38.28 3.12
C LYS A 573 9.87 38.25 1.60
#